data_dd14877228b2828827d89b2919012918
#
_entry.id   dd14877228b2828827d89b2919012918
#
_cell.length_a   1.000
_cell.length_b   1.000
_cell.length_c   1.000
_cell.angle_alpha   90.00
_cell.angle_beta   90.00
_cell.angle_gamma   90.00
#
_symmetry.space_group_name_H-M   'P 1'
#
loop_
_entity.id
_entity.type
_entity.pdbx_description
1 polymer ?
#
loop_
_entity_poly.entity_id
_entity_poly.type
_entity_poly.pdbx_seq_one_letter_code
_entity_poly.pdbx_strand_id
1 'polypeptide(L)'
;MQSKSNIAKIIISLPICMGLVLFISSNILNTTVKNDYIKVYGLYGNKIDIADIEELSLEEKIPTINKVVNGIMLGNGKKKGYFKLDDKNVRLYLYNSEGPYIYIKTAKDEYYLNLPTVEKTKSLYDEIMEEKSWK
;
A
#
# COMPACT_ATOMS: atom_id res chain seq x y z
N MET A 1 29.10 27.10 28.34
CA MET A 1 29.62 26.57 27.06
C MET A 1 29.06 25.21 26.68
N GLN A 2 28.72 24.32 27.61
CA GLN A 2 28.11 23.04 27.31
C GLN A 2 26.72 23.15 26.67
N SER A 3 25.92 24.17 27.02
CA SER A 3 24.58 24.37 26.48
C SER A 3 24.55 24.65 24.97
N LYS A 4 25.50 25.41 24.44
CA LYS A 4 25.58 25.71 23.01
C LYS A 4 25.92 24.48 22.18
N SER A 5 26.80 23.62 22.67
CA SER A 5 27.16 22.36 21.99
C SER A 5 25.97 21.41 21.94
N ASN A 6 25.20 21.32 23.00
CA ASN A 6 24.03 20.44 23.07
C ASN A 6 22.88 20.94 22.18
N ILE A 7 22.67 22.25 22.10
CA ILE A 7 21.67 22.87 21.22
C ILE A 7 22.03 22.62 19.75
N ALA A 8 23.31 22.76 19.39
CA ALA A 8 23.76 22.48 18.03
C ALA A 8 23.53 21.02 17.63
N LYS A 9 23.78 20.07 18.53
CA LYS A 9 23.52 18.65 18.31
C LYS A 9 22.04 18.37 18.13
N ILE A 10 21.19 18.99 18.90
CA ILE A 10 19.72 18.86 18.80
C ILE A 10 19.24 19.44 17.46
N ILE A 11 19.72 20.61 17.06
CA ILE A 11 19.34 21.26 15.79
C ILE A 11 19.73 20.41 14.59
N ILE A 12 20.90 19.76 14.62
CA ILE A 12 21.37 18.89 13.53
C ILE A 12 20.62 17.57 13.49
N SER A 13 20.31 16.98 14.66
CA SER A 13 19.64 15.68 14.74
C SER A 13 18.16 15.72 14.37
N LEU A 14 17.47 16.83 14.63
CA LEU A 14 16.03 16.95 14.39
C LEU A 14 15.63 16.75 12.91
N PRO A 15 16.22 17.43 11.91
CA PRO A 15 15.89 17.22 10.52
C PRO A 15 16.28 15.81 10.02
N ILE A 16 17.32 15.21 10.57
CA ILE A 16 17.72 13.83 10.23
C ILE A 16 16.67 12.85 10.72
N CYS A 17 16.16 13.01 11.96
CA CYS A 17 15.09 12.18 12.50
C CYS A 17 13.79 12.35 11.73
N MET A 18 13.42 13.56 11.36
CA MET A 18 12.22 13.84 10.54
C MET A 18 12.35 13.20 9.16
N GLY A 19 13.50 13.33 8.51
CA GLY A 19 13.77 12.72 7.22
C GLY A 19 13.68 11.20 7.29
N LEU A 20 14.20 10.59 8.34
CA LEU A 20 14.12 9.15 8.56
C LEU A 20 12.68 8.67 8.77
N VAL A 21 11.90 9.39 9.57
CA VAL A 21 10.47 9.07 9.79
C VAL A 21 9.69 9.16 8.48
N LEU A 22 9.88 10.21 7.70
CA LEU A 22 9.23 10.37 6.40
C LEU A 22 9.65 9.26 5.42
N PHE A 23 10.92 8.91 5.40
CA PHE A 23 11.44 7.83 4.56
C PHE A 23 10.83 6.48 4.94
N ILE A 24 10.78 6.16 6.22
CA ILE A 24 10.16 4.92 6.72
C ILE A 24 8.67 4.91 6.37
N SER A 25 7.96 6.01 6.63
CA SER A 25 6.53 6.13 6.34
C SER A 25 6.21 5.96 4.85
N SER A 26 7.06 6.47 3.97
CA SER A 26 6.87 6.36 2.52
C SER A 26 7.20 4.97 1.99
N ASN A 27 8.08 4.22 2.66
CA ASN A 27 8.49 2.89 2.24
C ASN A 27 7.65 1.75 2.83
N ILE A 28 6.94 2.00 3.93
CA ILE A 28 6.12 0.98 4.56
C ILE A 28 4.71 1.01 3.97
N LEU A 29 4.36 -0.10 3.33
CA LEU A 29 2.99 -0.42 2.96
C LEU A 29 2.47 -1.41 3.99
N ASN A 30 1.82 -0.92 5.03
CA ASN A 30 1.14 -1.80 5.96
C ASN A 30 -0.29 -2.00 5.51
N THR A 31 -0.61 -3.22 5.14
CA THR A 31 -1.98 -3.60 4.81
C THR A 31 -2.44 -4.62 5.84
N THR A 32 -3.51 -4.34 6.52
CA THR A 32 -4.10 -5.22 7.53
C THR A 32 -5.59 -5.40 7.29
N VAL A 33 -6.08 -6.60 7.60
CA VAL A 33 -7.51 -6.87 7.65
C VAL A 33 -7.95 -6.71 9.10
N LYS A 34 -8.99 -5.92 9.29
CA LYS A 34 -9.67 -5.77 10.57
C LYS A 34 -11.12 -6.15 10.35
N ASN A 35 -11.75 -6.72 11.36
CA ASN A 35 -13.10 -7.30 11.38
C ASN A 35 -13.95 -7.15 10.12
N ASP A 36 -14.10 -5.95 9.57
CA ASP A 36 -14.99 -5.64 8.46
C ASP A 36 -14.37 -4.75 7.39
N TYR A 37 -13.07 -4.46 7.50
CA TYR A 37 -12.39 -3.63 6.50
C TYR A 37 -10.92 -3.99 6.32
N ILE A 38 -10.39 -3.61 5.16
CA ILE A 38 -8.97 -3.68 4.85
C ILE A 38 -8.41 -2.27 5.00
N LYS A 39 -7.36 -2.11 5.79
CA LYS A 39 -6.69 -0.82 5.98
C LYS A 39 -5.30 -0.85 5.36
N VAL A 40 -5.06 0.08 4.43
CA VAL A 40 -3.72 0.36 3.90
C VAL A 40 -3.23 1.65 4.57
N TYR A 41 -2.17 1.53 5.35
CA TYR A 41 -1.61 2.64 6.08
C TYR A 41 -0.57 3.40 5.25
N GLY A 42 -0.26 4.61 5.67
CA GLY A 42 0.79 5.42 5.12
C GLY A 42 0.32 6.41 4.07
N LEU A 43 1.28 6.97 3.35
CA LEU A 43 1.02 7.92 2.28
C LEU A 43 0.20 7.23 1.17
N TYR A 44 -0.83 7.91 0.69
CA TYR A 44 -1.83 7.37 -0.24
C TYR A 44 -2.64 6.19 0.33
N GLY A 45 -2.63 6.00 1.65
CA GLY A 45 -3.39 4.94 2.31
C GLY A 45 -4.90 5.04 2.08
N ASN A 46 -5.60 3.93 2.29
CA ASN A 46 -7.05 3.86 2.10
C ASN A 46 -7.68 2.80 3.00
N LYS A 47 -8.98 2.88 3.12
CA LYS A 47 -9.80 1.90 3.82
C LYS A 47 -10.80 1.31 2.83
N ILE A 48 -10.87 -0.01 2.78
CA ILE A 48 -11.79 -0.74 1.91
C ILE A 48 -12.73 -1.55 2.79
N ASP A 49 -14.01 -1.22 2.79
CA ASP A 49 -15.00 -2.02 3.52
C ASP A 49 -15.23 -3.35 2.79
N ILE A 50 -15.10 -4.45 3.53
CA ILE A 50 -15.22 -5.80 2.94
C ILE A 50 -16.62 -6.02 2.37
N ALA A 51 -17.64 -5.43 2.98
CA ALA A 51 -19.01 -5.48 2.48
C ALA A 51 -19.17 -4.84 1.09
N ASP A 52 -18.31 -3.88 0.73
CA ASP A 52 -18.37 -3.18 -0.55
C ASP A 52 -17.66 -3.91 -1.69
N ILE A 53 -16.98 -5.01 -1.39
CA ILE A 53 -16.23 -5.78 -2.39
C ILE A 53 -17.20 -6.53 -3.30
N GLU A 54 -17.18 -6.19 -4.58
CA GLU A 54 -17.98 -6.84 -5.62
C GLU A 54 -17.23 -8.01 -6.27
N GLU A 55 -15.91 -7.84 -6.46
CA GLU A 55 -15.04 -8.87 -7.03
C GLU A 55 -13.76 -8.98 -6.22
N LEU A 56 -13.30 -10.21 -6.01
CA LEU A 56 -12.07 -10.54 -5.30
C LEU A 56 -11.41 -11.73 -5.98
N SER A 57 -10.15 -11.58 -6.37
CA SER A 57 -9.39 -12.66 -6.99
C SER A 57 -7.90 -12.53 -6.75
N LEU A 58 -7.17 -13.63 -6.96
CA LEU A 58 -5.70 -13.63 -7.05
C LEU A 58 -5.31 -13.64 -8.53
N GLU A 59 -4.54 -12.65 -8.94
CA GLU A 59 -4.09 -12.49 -10.31
C GLU A 59 -2.57 -12.66 -10.40
N GLU A 60 -2.10 -13.40 -11.39
CA GLU A 60 -0.65 -13.60 -11.60
C GLU A 60 0.02 -12.35 -12.17
N LYS A 61 -0.73 -11.53 -12.89
CA LYS A 61 -0.24 -10.32 -13.56
C LYS A 61 -1.24 -9.19 -13.40
N ILE A 62 -0.73 -7.96 -13.45
CA ILE A 62 -1.58 -6.77 -13.54
C ILE A 62 -1.56 -6.24 -14.99
N PRO A 63 -2.61 -5.53 -15.43
CA PRO A 63 -2.60 -4.87 -16.72
C PRO A 63 -1.44 -3.88 -16.85
N THR A 64 -1.09 -3.52 -18.08
CA THR A 64 -0.01 -2.58 -18.35
C THR A 64 -0.28 -1.23 -17.69
N ILE A 65 0.71 -0.71 -16.95
CA ILE A 65 0.65 0.62 -16.36
C ILE A 65 0.98 1.65 -17.43
N ASN A 66 0.01 2.47 -17.81
CA ASN A 66 0.18 3.48 -18.85
C ASN A 66 0.79 4.77 -18.30
N LYS A 67 0.34 5.21 -17.11
CA LYS A 67 0.92 6.38 -16.45
C LYS A 67 0.58 6.43 -14.96
N VAL A 68 1.33 7.24 -14.23
CA VAL A 68 1.03 7.61 -12.85
C VAL A 68 0.03 8.77 -12.88
N VAL A 69 -1.11 8.61 -12.24
CA VAL A 69 -2.11 9.67 -12.12
C VAL A 69 -1.85 10.52 -10.87
N ASN A 70 -1.78 9.85 -9.71
CA ASN A 70 -1.47 10.49 -8.45
C ASN A 70 -0.90 9.43 -7.51
N GLY A 71 0.40 9.25 -7.55
CA GLY A 71 1.04 8.19 -6.79
C GLY A 71 2.54 8.25 -6.84
N ILE A 72 3.18 7.27 -6.22
CA ILE A 72 4.62 7.15 -6.11
C ILE A 72 5.07 5.82 -6.69
N MET A 73 6.15 5.86 -7.47
CA MET A 73 6.89 4.68 -7.91
C MET A 73 8.26 4.71 -7.25
N LEU A 74 8.56 3.69 -6.47
CA LEU A 74 9.85 3.54 -5.81
C LEU A 74 10.63 2.38 -6.43
N GLY A 75 11.92 2.28 -6.11
CA GLY A 75 12.75 1.15 -6.53
C GLY A 75 12.14 -0.19 -6.09
N ASN A 76 12.59 -1.29 -6.71
CA ASN A 76 12.13 -2.66 -6.45
C ASN A 76 10.66 -2.92 -6.83
N GLY A 77 10.07 -2.06 -7.65
CA GLY A 77 8.69 -2.25 -8.11
C GLY A 77 7.63 -1.80 -7.11
N LYS A 78 7.99 -1.10 -6.05
CA LYS A 78 7.01 -0.54 -5.11
C LYS A 78 6.20 0.55 -5.78
N LYS A 79 4.87 0.47 -5.64
CA LYS A 79 3.94 1.44 -6.21
C LYS A 79 2.80 1.71 -5.24
N LYS A 80 2.46 2.97 -5.07
CA LYS A 80 1.36 3.41 -4.21
C LYS A 80 0.58 4.52 -4.88
N GLY A 81 -0.73 4.43 -4.85
CA GLY A 81 -1.61 5.49 -5.30
C GLY A 81 -2.42 5.14 -6.53
N TYR A 82 -2.80 6.16 -7.29
CA TYR A 82 -3.58 6.01 -8.51
C TYR A 82 -2.69 5.91 -9.75
N PHE A 83 -2.98 4.91 -10.56
CA PHE A 83 -2.30 4.65 -11.81
C PHE A 83 -3.32 4.37 -12.90
N LYS A 84 -2.98 4.69 -14.14
CA LYS A 84 -3.80 4.35 -15.28
C LYS A 84 -3.33 3.02 -15.87
N LEU A 85 -4.22 2.03 -15.84
CA LEU A 85 -4.01 0.70 -16.38
C LEU A 85 -5.09 0.45 -17.43
N ASP A 86 -4.68 0.23 -18.69
CA ASP A 86 -5.61 -0.03 -19.81
C ASP A 86 -6.84 0.92 -19.80
N ASP A 87 -6.58 2.23 -19.73
CA ASP A 87 -7.59 3.30 -19.72
C ASP A 87 -8.47 3.39 -18.46
N LYS A 88 -8.20 2.60 -17.45
CA LYS A 88 -8.88 2.68 -16.14
C LYS A 88 -7.96 3.25 -15.08
N ASN A 89 -8.51 4.07 -14.20
CA ASN A 89 -7.81 4.51 -13.00
C ASN A 89 -7.95 3.43 -11.92
N VAL A 90 -6.80 2.90 -11.49
CA VAL A 90 -6.72 1.81 -10.52
C VAL A 90 -5.80 2.21 -9.38
N ARG A 91 -6.14 1.82 -8.17
CA ARG A 91 -5.26 2.02 -7.02
C ARG A 91 -4.32 0.84 -6.90
N LEU A 92 -3.03 1.15 -6.84
CA LEU A 92 -1.99 0.14 -6.64
C LEU A 92 -1.37 0.31 -5.25
N TYR A 93 -1.24 -0.79 -4.54
CA TYR A 93 -0.53 -0.90 -3.27
C TYR A 93 0.40 -2.10 -3.36
N LEU A 94 1.53 -1.91 -4.04
CA LEU A 94 2.44 -2.99 -4.37
C LEU A 94 3.77 -2.83 -3.66
N TYR A 95 4.23 -3.90 -3.02
CA TYR A 95 5.57 -3.99 -2.44
C TYR A 95 6.63 -4.31 -3.50
N ASN A 96 6.24 -5.04 -4.55
CA ASN A 96 7.14 -5.44 -5.62
C ASN A 96 6.33 -5.73 -6.90
N SER A 97 7.04 -6.07 -7.97
CA SER A 97 6.43 -6.38 -9.26
C SER A 97 6.24 -7.88 -9.48
N GLU A 98 6.28 -8.67 -8.41
CA GLU A 98 6.13 -10.12 -8.47
C GLU A 98 4.73 -10.54 -8.03
N GLY A 99 4.06 -11.32 -8.86
CA GLY A 99 2.76 -11.89 -8.49
C GLY A 99 2.86 -12.95 -7.40
N PRO A 100 1.75 -13.41 -6.85
CA PRO A 100 0.40 -13.00 -7.21
C PRO A 100 0.00 -11.64 -6.63
N TYR A 101 -1.06 -11.07 -7.20
CA TYR A 101 -1.65 -9.82 -6.75
C TYR A 101 -3.09 -10.07 -6.33
N ILE A 102 -3.52 -9.41 -5.26
CA ILE A 102 -4.93 -9.44 -4.86
C ILE A 102 -5.66 -8.35 -5.64
N TYR A 103 -6.61 -8.76 -6.45
CA TYR A 103 -7.49 -7.84 -7.16
C TYR A 103 -8.79 -7.67 -6.38
N ILE A 104 -9.17 -6.42 -6.18
CA ILE A 104 -10.41 -6.04 -5.48
C ILE A 104 -11.14 -5.01 -6.33
N LYS A 105 -12.43 -5.25 -6.53
CA LYS A 105 -13.31 -4.28 -7.17
C LYS A 105 -14.44 -3.91 -6.23
N THR A 106 -14.66 -2.61 -6.09
CA THR A 106 -15.82 -2.05 -5.40
C THR A 106 -16.61 -1.18 -6.39
N ALA A 107 -17.76 -0.65 -5.99
CA ALA A 107 -18.51 0.26 -6.82
C ALA A 107 -17.76 1.55 -7.17
N LYS A 108 -16.78 1.94 -6.35
CA LYS A 108 -16.02 3.19 -6.50
C LYS A 108 -14.68 3.02 -7.19
N ASP A 109 -13.94 1.96 -6.84
CA ASP A 109 -12.54 1.81 -7.24
C ASP A 109 -12.17 0.35 -7.53
N GLU A 110 -11.10 0.18 -8.29
CA GLU A 110 -10.43 -1.10 -8.46
C GLU A 110 -9.04 -1.01 -7.81
N TYR A 111 -8.58 -2.13 -7.23
CA TYR A 111 -7.34 -2.19 -6.46
C TYR A 111 -6.52 -3.41 -6.83
N TYR A 112 -5.21 -3.26 -6.85
CA TYR A 112 -4.27 -4.38 -6.84
C TYR A 112 -3.36 -4.23 -5.64
N LEU A 113 -3.25 -5.28 -4.85
CA LEU A 113 -2.46 -5.33 -3.62
C LEU A 113 -1.50 -6.50 -3.67
N ASN A 114 -0.30 -6.33 -3.14
CA ASN A 114 0.53 -7.47 -2.75
C ASN A 114 1.32 -7.14 -1.48
N LEU A 115 1.93 -8.15 -0.90
CA LEU A 115 2.80 -8.06 0.26
C LEU A 115 4.21 -8.53 -0.14
N PRO A 116 5.22 -8.36 0.74
CA PRO A 116 6.60 -8.66 0.38
C PRO A 116 6.87 -10.09 -0.09
N THR A 117 6.08 -11.05 0.36
CA THR A 117 6.24 -12.46 -0.03
C THR A 117 4.94 -13.03 -0.59
N VAL A 118 5.08 -14.07 -1.42
CA VAL A 118 3.93 -14.80 -1.99
C VAL A 118 3.04 -15.36 -0.87
N GLU A 119 3.65 -15.92 0.16
CA GLU A 119 2.94 -16.51 1.30
C GLU A 119 2.10 -15.48 2.04
N LYS A 120 2.68 -14.29 2.29
CA LYS A 120 1.96 -13.20 2.96
C LYS A 120 0.80 -12.68 2.11
N THR A 121 1.00 -12.57 0.81
CA THR A 121 -0.06 -12.14 -0.12
C THR A 121 -1.21 -13.13 -0.13
N LYS A 122 -0.93 -14.42 -0.23
CA LYS A 122 -1.94 -15.48 -0.19
C LYS A 122 -2.66 -15.54 1.15
N SER A 123 -1.93 -15.37 2.25
CA SER A 123 -2.49 -15.33 3.60
C SER A 123 -3.47 -14.17 3.76
N LEU A 124 -3.10 -12.99 3.27
CA LEU A 124 -3.99 -11.82 3.28
C LEU A 124 -5.25 -12.07 2.44
N TYR A 125 -5.10 -12.65 1.27
CA TYR A 125 -6.23 -13.02 0.41
C TYR A 125 -7.18 -13.96 1.14
N ASP A 126 -6.65 -14.98 1.80
CA ASP A 126 -7.46 -15.94 2.55
C ASP A 126 -8.20 -15.28 3.71
N GLU A 127 -7.56 -14.36 4.43
CA GLU A 127 -8.22 -13.58 5.48
C GLU A 127 -9.38 -12.76 4.93
N ILE A 128 -9.20 -12.10 3.79
CA ILE A 128 -10.26 -11.31 3.16
C ILE A 128 -11.42 -12.22 2.72
N MET A 129 -11.10 -13.36 2.12
CA MET A 129 -12.10 -14.34 1.71
C MET A 129 -12.90 -14.86 2.89
N GLU A 130 -12.23 -15.16 4.00
CA GLU A 130 -12.88 -15.64 5.22
C GLU A 130 -13.84 -14.58 5.78
N GLU A 131 -13.40 -13.35 5.91
CA GLU A 131 -14.24 -12.25 6.39
C GLU A 131 -15.43 -11.98 5.47
N LYS A 132 -15.23 -12.08 4.16
CA LYS A 132 -16.31 -11.85 3.19
C LYS A 132 -17.34 -12.97 3.18
N SER A 133 -16.95 -14.21 3.39
CA SER A 133 -17.86 -15.36 3.33
C SER A 133 -18.90 -15.36 4.45
N TRP A 134 -18.65 -14.65 5.54
CA TRP A 134 -19.56 -14.54 6.68
C TRP A 134 -20.56 -13.39 6.54
N LYS A 135 -20.43 -12.61 5.51
CA LYS A 135 -21.26 -11.44 5.24
C LYS A 135 -21.93 -11.52 3.87
#